data_e96c6809cc784148b844454069b2d4b5
#
_entry.id   e96c6809cc784148b844454069b2d4b5
#
_cell.length_a   1.000
_cell.length_b   1.000
_cell.length_c   1.000
_cell.angle_alpha   90.00
_cell.angle_beta   90.00
_cell.angle_gamma   90.00
#
_symmetry.space_group_name_H-M   'P 1'
#
loop_
_entity.id
_entity.type
_entity.pdbx_description
1 polymer ?
#
loop_
_entity_poly.entity_id
_entity_poly.type
_entity_poly.pdbx_seq_one_letter_code
_entity_poly.pdbx_strand_id
1 'polypeptide(L)'
;MVHVQWFFGIGTLILLLGVPTSRVVPTAFRFEGNSGLQLHQLWQESARSKAERVACLAASIESDTVRITDVLPLQPGRSDSLGISAGASLETCGPPAWKGTVHTHVALRDGRQPYSLFSGADRGIMMLWWRRWREDGIFCLLYSAKEVICEIEGPRGAVLFPRSQY
;
A
#
# COMPACT_ATOMS: atom_id res chain seq x y z
N MET A 1 -10.00 -57.72 49.74
CA MET A 1 -10.72 -57.36 48.51
C MET A 1 -10.84 -55.88 48.46
N VAL A 2 -10.11 -55.26 47.54
CA VAL A 2 -10.05 -53.79 47.37
C VAL A 2 -10.79 -53.48 46.08
N HIS A 3 -11.92 -52.77 46.16
CA HIS A 3 -12.65 -52.28 44.99
C HIS A 3 -12.05 -51.00 44.52
N VAL A 4 -11.48 -50.98 43.28
CA VAL A 4 -11.03 -49.78 42.57
C VAL A 4 -12.18 -49.31 41.69
N GLN A 5 -12.76 -48.17 42.03
CA GLN A 5 -13.74 -47.47 41.17
C GLN A 5 -13.01 -46.57 40.17
N TRP A 6 -13.23 -46.82 38.88
CA TRP A 6 -12.79 -45.96 37.78
C TRP A 6 -13.85 -44.92 37.50
N PHE A 7 -13.53 -43.65 37.73
CA PHE A 7 -14.33 -42.54 37.27
C PHE A 7 -13.91 -42.18 35.84
N PHE A 8 -14.75 -42.47 34.87
CA PHE A 8 -14.62 -41.92 33.52
C PHE A 8 -15.15 -40.48 33.49
N GLY A 9 -14.25 -39.53 33.51
CA GLY A 9 -14.58 -38.11 33.23
C GLY A 9 -14.84 -37.92 31.75
N ILE A 10 -16.07 -37.63 31.36
CA ILE A 10 -16.45 -37.23 30.01
C ILE A 10 -16.01 -35.76 29.85
N GLY A 11 -14.82 -35.54 29.28
CA GLY A 11 -14.36 -34.22 28.91
C GLY A 11 -15.15 -33.70 27.69
N THR A 12 -16.02 -32.73 27.90
CA THR A 12 -16.75 -32.05 26.82
C THR A 12 -15.75 -31.19 26.06
N LEU A 13 -15.33 -31.63 24.88
CA LEU A 13 -14.49 -30.86 23.95
C LEU A 13 -15.36 -29.77 23.32
N ILE A 14 -15.27 -28.53 23.82
CA ILE A 14 -15.89 -27.36 23.20
C ILE A 14 -15.06 -26.98 21.99
N LEU A 15 -15.49 -27.41 20.81
CA LEU A 15 -14.96 -26.86 19.53
C LEU A 15 -15.43 -25.41 19.40
N LEU A 16 -14.56 -24.46 19.71
CA LEU A 16 -14.75 -23.08 19.33
C LEU A 16 -14.63 -22.98 17.81
N LEU A 17 -15.75 -23.12 17.12
CA LEU A 17 -15.86 -22.77 15.71
C LEU A 17 -15.64 -21.27 15.60
N GLY A 18 -14.40 -20.88 15.29
CA GLY A 18 -14.08 -19.49 14.95
C GLY A 18 -14.94 -19.07 13.76
N VAL A 19 -15.88 -18.16 14.00
CA VAL A 19 -16.66 -17.52 12.95
C VAL A 19 -15.65 -16.84 12.02
N PRO A 20 -15.59 -17.18 10.73
CA PRO A 20 -14.70 -16.48 9.83
C PRO A 20 -15.12 -15.02 9.82
N THR A 21 -14.31 -14.14 10.40
CA THR A 21 -14.52 -12.70 10.31
C THR A 21 -14.39 -12.35 8.83
N SER A 22 -15.51 -12.08 8.19
CA SER A 22 -15.55 -11.55 6.83
C SER A 22 -14.72 -10.28 6.82
N ARG A 23 -13.53 -10.34 6.22
CA ARG A 23 -12.68 -9.15 6.10
C ARG A 23 -13.37 -8.21 5.12
N VAL A 24 -13.72 -7.03 5.60
CA VAL A 24 -14.26 -5.97 4.75
C VAL A 24 -13.20 -5.58 3.74
N VAL A 25 -13.57 -5.58 2.46
CA VAL A 25 -12.70 -5.11 1.38
C VAL A 25 -12.86 -3.59 1.29
N PRO A 26 -11.79 -2.81 1.39
CA PRO A 26 -11.88 -1.37 1.24
C PRO A 26 -12.44 -0.97 -0.12
N THR A 27 -13.33 0.01 -0.12
CA THR A 27 -13.99 0.56 -1.32
C THR A 27 -13.63 2.00 -1.60
N ALA A 28 -12.95 2.66 -0.66
CA ALA A 28 -12.55 4.06 -0.76
C ALA A 28 -11.18 4.28 -0.14
N PHE A 29 -10.54 5.39 -0.49
CA PHE A 29 -9.40 5.92 0.25
C PHE A 29 -9.54 7.42 0.45
N ARG A 30 -8.88 7.93 1.50
CA ARG A 30 -8.90 9.35 1.87
C ARG A 30 -7.51 9.79 2.28
N PHE A 31 -7.17 11.01 1.92
CA PHE A 31 -5.98 11.69 2.38
C PHE A 31 -6.35 12.58 3.57
N GLU A 32 -5.68 12.41 4.70
CA GLU A 32 -5.98 13.10 5.95
C GLU A 32 -4.83 14.00 6.38
N GLY A 33 -5.14 14.99 7.20
CA GLY A 33 -4.16 15.94 7.72
C GLY A 33 -3.42 16.66 6.59
N ASN A 34 -2.09 16.55 6.60
CA ASN A 34 -1.22 17.19 5.61
C ASN A 34 -0.88 16.31 4.40
N SER A 35 -1.39 15.07 4.36
CA SER A 35 -0.99 14.12 3.32
C SER A 35 -1.30 14.59 1.89
N GLY A 36 -2.43 15.26 1.69
CA GLY A 36 -2.77 15.87 0.40
C GLY A 36 -1.78 16.97 -0.03
N LEU A 37 -1.35 17.82 0.91
CA LEU A 37 -0.34 18.85 0.65
C LEU A 37 1.02 18.21 0.32
N GLN A 38 1.42 17.17 1.04
CA GLN A 38 2.66 16.43 0.80
C GLN A 38 2.66 15.79 -0.59
N LEU A 39 1.54 15.22 -1.03
CA LEU A 39 1.40 14.69 -2.38
C LEU A 39 1.53 15.80 -3.45
N HIS A 40 0.92 16.94 -3.20
CA HIS A 40 1.04 18.09 -4.10
C HIS A 40 2.48 18.56 -4.23
N GLN A 41 3.23 18.63 -3.13
CA GLN A 41 4.65 18.96 -3.13
C GLN A 41 5.47 17.91 -3.89
N LEU A 42 5.21 16.62 -3.67
CA LEU A 42 5.85 15.52 -4.39
C LEU A 42 5.64 15.65 -5.90
N TRP A 43 4.40 15.94 -6.32
CA TRP A 43 4.10 16.19 -7.73
C TRP A 43 4.87 17.39 -8.29
N GLN A 44 4.88 18.51 -7.58
CA GLN A 44 5.59 19.73 -8.02
C GLN A 44 7.08 19.49 -8.20
N GLU A 45 7.73 18.79 -7.27
CA GLU A 45 9.14 18.43 -7.38
C GLU A 45 9.40 17.53 -8.57
N SER A 46 8.56 16.53 -8.78
CA SER A 46 8.65 15.62 -9.91
C SER A 46 8.49 16.35 -11.25
N ALA A 47 7.48 17.18 -11.38
CA ALA A 47 7.22 17.98 -12.58
C ALA A 47 8.36 18.96 -12.90
N ARG A 48 8.91 19.61 -11.86
CA ARG A 48 10.02 20.54 -11.99
C ARG A 48 11.31 19.86 -12.45
N SER A 49 11.61 18.70 -11.85
CA SER A 49 12.82 17.94 -12.18
C SER A 49 12.66 17.06 -13.41
N LYS A 50 11.43 16.92 -13.94
CA LYS A 50 11.08 15.97 -15.01
C LYS A 50 11.52 14.53 -14.70
N ALA A 51 11.47 14.16 -13.45
CA ALA A 51 11.87 12.85 -12.97
C ALA A 51 10.82 12.31 -12.00
N GLU A 52 10.61 11.02 -12.04
CA GLU A 52 9.72 10.34 -11.09
C GLU A 52 10.23 10.50 -9.67
N ARG A 53 9.31 10.59 -8.73
CA ARG A 53 9.56 10.67 -7.30
C ARG A 53 8.78 9.58 -6.60
N VAL A 54 9.34 9.11 -5.49
CA VAL A 54 8.70 8.09 -4.64
C VAL A 54 8.61 8.61 -3.22
N ALA A 55 7.53 8.26 -2.54
CA ALA A 55 7.37 8.52 -1.11
C ALA A 55 6.77 7.29 -0.41
N CYS A 56 7.07 7.14 0.89
CA CYS A 56 6.41 6.17 1.74
C CYS A 56 5.02 6.68 2.15
N LEU A 57 4.08 5.76 2.33
CA LEU A 57 2.72 6.03 2.79
C LEU A 57 2.50 5.45 4.18
N ALA A 58 2.17 6.31 5.15
CA ALA A 58 1.56 5.86 6.39
C ALA A 58 0.04 5.78 6.19
N ALA A 59 -0.54 4.64 6.51
CA ALA A 59 -1.96 4.43 6.32
C ALA A 59 -2.55 3.43 7.31
N SER A 60 -3.85 3.54 7.55
CA SER A 60 -4.67 2.54 8.22
C SER A 60 -5.84 2.11 7.33
N ILE A 61 -6.40 0.94 7.63
CA ILE A 61 -7.64 0.49 7.00
C ILE A 61 -8.69 0.43 8.09
N GLU A 62 -9.67 1.31 8.00
CA GLU A 62 -10.77 1.41 8.94
C GLU A 62 -12.09 1.12 8.22
N SER A 63 -12.75 0.04 8.64
CA SER A 63 -13.96 -0.44 7.99
C SER A 63 -13.71 -0.71 6.49
N ASP A 64 -14.27 0.09 5.62
CA ASP A 64 -14.17 -0.01 4.16
C ASP A 64 -13.31 1.09 3.53
N THR A 65 -12.60 1.88 4.35
CA THR A 65 -11.84 3.05 3.89
C THR A 65 -10.36 2.92 4.27
N VAL A 66 -9.48 3.12 3.28
CA VAL A 66 -8.06 3.34 3.49
C VAL A 66 -7.84 4.82 3.82
N ARG A 67 -7.24 5.10 4.98
CA ARG A 67 -6.87 6.45 5.42
C ARG A 67 -5.38 6.62 5.28
N ILE A 68 -4.95 7.56 4.46
CA ILE A 68 -3.54 7.91 4.27
C ILE A 68 -3.27 9.15 5.12
N THR A 69 -2.42 9.00 6.13
CA THR A 69 -2.22 10.01 7.17
C THR A 69 -0.91 10.78 7.03
N ASP A 70 0.08 10.16 6.36
CA ASP A 70 1.37 10.80 6.15
C ASP A 70 2.04 10.31 4.87
N VAL A 71 2.86 11.16 4.27
CA VAL A 71 3.62 10.90 3.04
C VAL A 71 5.05 11.39 3.23
N LEU A 72 6.01 10.47 3.29
CA LEU A 72 7.43 10.79 3.44
C LEU A 72 8.15 10.69 2.11
N PRO A 73 8.52 11.80 1.46
CA PRO A 73 9.31 11.77 0.23
C PRO A 73 10.67 11.09 0.45
N LEU A 74 11.03 10.18 -0.44
CA LEU A 74 12.36 9.60 -0.45
C LEU A 74 13.32 10.49 -1.23
N GLN A 75 14.53 10.64 -0.69
CA GLN A 75 15.58 11.34 -1.42
C GLN A 75 15.96 10.53 -2.66
N PRO A 76 16.11 11.18 -3.84
CA PRO A 76 16.57 10.50 -5.03
C PRO A 76 17.95 9.88 -4.75
N GLY A 77 18.06 8.57 -4.93
CA GLY A 77 19.34 7.89 -4.86
C GLY A 77 20.30 8.41 -5.92
N ARG A 78 21.62 8.27 -5.67
CA ARG A 78 22.61 8.55 -6.72
C ARG A 78 22.35 7.64 -7.91
N SER A 79 22.05 8.25 -9.03
CA SER A 79 22.12 7.67 -10.36
C SER A 79 21.16 6.53 -10.72
N ASP A 80 20.01 6.86 -11.12
CA ASP A 80 19.62 6.47 -12.46
C ASP A 80 18.48 7.38 -12.92
N SER A 81 18.41 7.62 -14.17
CA SER A 81 17.41 8.45 -14.84
C SER A 81 15.97 7.93 -14.68
N LEU A 82 15.78 6.87 -13.92
CA LEU A 82 14.51 6.17 -13.70
C LEU A 82 14.01 6.24 -12.24
N GLY A 83 14.61 7.07 -11.39
CA GLY A 83 14.13 7.25 -10.03
C GLY A 83 14.86 6.44 -8.95
N ILE A 84 14.29 6.41 -7.77
CA ILE A 84 14.81 5.66 -6.62
C ILE A 84 14.75 4.17 -6.94
N SER A 85 15.84 3.46 -6.67
CA SER A 85 15.83 2.02 -6.89
C SER A 85 14.66 1.39 -6.12
N ALA A 86 13.97 0.50 -6.77
CA ALA A 86 12.87 -0.24 -6.21
C ALA A 86 13.20 -0.91 -4.86
N GLY A 87 14.42 -1.38 -4.70
CA GLY A 87 14.92 -1.96 -3.46
C GLY A 87 14.96 -0.96 -2.31
N ALA A 88 15.41 0.27 -2.55
CA ALA A 88 15.49 1.29 -1.50
C ALA A 88 14.10 1.67 -0.97
N SER A 89 13.10 1.83 -1.84
CA SER A 89 11.73 2.12 -1.42
C SER A 89 11.11 0.95 -0.66
N LEU A 90 11.39 -0.27 -1.06
CA LEU A 90 10.90 -1.48 -0.41
C LEU A 90 11.39 -1.57 1.04
N GLU A 91 12.68 -1.32 1.29
CA GLU A 91 13.26 -1.41 2.62
C GLU A 91 12.88 -0.20 3.50
N THR A 92 12.79 1.00 2.93
CA THR A 92 12.49 2.22 3.69
C THR A 92 10.99 2.33 4.02
N CYS A 93 10.11 1.94 3.09
CA CYS A 93 8.67 2.12 3.21
C CYS A 93 7.94 0.92 3.83
N GLY A 94 8.67 0.01 4.45
CA GLY A 94 8.10 -1.21 5.05
C GLY A 94 7.43 -1.01 6.41
N PRO A 95 6.63 -2.02 6.82
CA PRO A 95 6.04 -2.07 8.16
C PRO A 95 7.11 -2.05 9.27
N PRO A 96 6.75 -1.61 10.49
CA PRO A 96 5.41 -1.18 10.91
C PRO A 96 5.11 0.29 10.62
N ALA A 97 6.12 1.11 10.31
CA ALA A 97 5.96 2.56 10.17
C ALA A 97 5.15 2.95 8.91
N TRP A 98 5.32 2.18 7.84
CA TRP A 98 4.73 2.47 6.55
C TRP A 98 3.89 1.30 6.06
N LYS A 99 2.95 1.59 5.17
CA LYS A 99 2.03 0.60 4.59
C LYS A 99 2.10 0.53 3.07
N GLY A 100 3.04 1.22 2.46
CA GLY A 100 3.21 1.21 1.02
C GLY A 100 3.93 2.43 0.48
N THR A 101 3.75 2.67 -0.81
CA THR A 101 4.43 3.74 -1.53
C THR A 101 3.48 4.51 -2.43
N VAL A 102 3.83 5.76 -2.71
CA VAL A 102 3.30 6.52 -3.82
C VAL A 102 4.46 6.93 -4.71
N HIS A 103 4.25 6.91 -6.02
CA HIS A 103 5.20 7.46 -6.98
C HIS A 103 4.49 8.32 -8.03
N THR A 104 5.28 9.07 -8.79
CA THR A 104 4.78 10.01 -9.79
C THR A 104 5.12 9.53 -11.19
N HIS A 105 4.18 9.63 -12.12
CA HIS A 105 4.44 9.51 -13.54
C HIS A 105 4.40 10.90 -14.19
N VAL A 106 5.54 11.41 -14.58
CA VAL A 106 5.68 12.72 -15.25
C VAL A 106 6.02 12.60 -16.73
N ALA A 107 6.42 11.39 -17.17
CA ALA A 107 6.63 11.13 -18.59
C ALA A 107 5.31 11.20 -19.35
N LEU A 108 5.31 11.97 -20.43
CA LEU A 108 4.10 12.18 -21.23
C LEU A 108 3.88 11.01 -22.19
N ARG A 109 2.70 10.43 -22.12
CA ARG A 109 2.22 9.55 -23.16
C ARG A 109 1.86 10.39 -24.39
N ASP A 110 2.46 10.05 -25.52
CA ASP A 110 2.20 10.74 -26.81
C ASP A 110 2.38 12.27 -26.73
N GLY A 111 3.25 12.75 -25.79
CA GLY A 111 3.51 14.17 -25.59
C GLY A 111 2.36 15.00 -25.00
N ARG A 112 1.29 14.34 -24.51
CA ARG A 112 0.08 15.04 -24.05
C ARG A 112 -0.27 14.81 -22.58
N GLN A 113 -0.22 13.56 -22.12
CA GLN A 113 -0.64 13.22 -20.76
C GLN A 113 0.32 12.22 -20.13
N PRO A 114 0.58 12.32 -18.83
CA PRO A 114 1.28 11.29 -18.09
C PRO A 114 0.54 9.95 -18.14
N TYR A 115 1.28 8.87 -18.01
CA TYR A 115 0.69 7.54 -17.85
C TYR A 115 -0.09 7.46 -16.55
N SER A 116 -1.36 7.10 -16.65
CA SER A 116 -2.28 6.95 -15.52
C SER A 116 -2.48 5.50 -15.07
N LEU A 117 -1.54 4.61 -15.41
CA LEU A 117 -1.59 3.19 -15.04
C LEU A 117 -0.22 2.76 -14.50
N PHE A 118 -0.24 1.85 -13.57
CA PHE A 118 0.98 1.19 -13.09
C PHE A 118 1.66 0.41 -14.22
N SER A 119 2.95 0.58 -14.35
CA SER A 119 3.77 -0.14 -15.31
C SER A 119 4.04 -1.59 -14.87
N GLY A 120 4.63 -2.39 -15.76
CA GLY A 120 5.10 -3.73 -15.40
C GLY A 120 6.18 -3.71 -14.30
N ALA A 121 7.03 -2.68 -14.28
CA ALA A 121 8.03 -2.48 -13.23
C ALA A 121 7.37 -2.21 -11.87
N ASP A 122 6.36 -1.34 -11.83
CA ASP A 122 5.60 -1.04 -10.61
C ASP A 122 4.95 -2.31 -10.05
N ARG A 123 4.35 -3.11 -10.92
CA ARG A 123 3.78 -4.42 -10.53
C ARG A 123 4.83 -5.36 -9.93
N GLY A 124 6.03 -5.33 -10.47
CA GLY A 124 7.17 -6.08 -9.92
C GLY A 124 7.48 -5.65 -8.48
N ILE A 125 7.47 -4.34 -8.18
CA ILE A 125 7.68 -3.81 -6.83
C ILE A 125 6.58 -4.24 -5.88
N MET A 126 5.32 -4.15 -6.28
CA MET A 126 4.16 -4.59 -5.49
C MET A 126 4.29 -6.08 -5.10
N MET A 127 4.70 -6.92 -6.04
CA MET A 127 4.94 -8.33 -5.78
C MET A 127 6.12 -8.56 -4.82
N LEU A 128 7.20 -7.79 -4.96
CA LEU A 128 8.36 -7.87 -4.05
C LEU A 128 7.98 -7.41 -2.64
N TRP A 129 7.14 -6.39 -2.50
CA TRP A 129 6.60 -5.96 -1.21
C TRP A 129 5.92 -7.12 -0.48
N TRP A 130 4.96 -7.76 -1.14
CA TRP A 130 4.26 -8.88 -0.53
C TRP A 130 5.20 -10.05 -0.18
N ARG A 131 6.14 -10.35 -1.03
CA ARG A 131 7.15 -11.39 -0.74
C ARG A 131 7.99 -11.06 0.47
N ARG A 132 8.33 -9.79 0.64
CA ARG A 132 9.20 -9.30 1.72
C ARG A 132 8.45 -9.22 3.05
N TRP A 133 7.27 -8.63 3.06
CA TRP A 133 6.57 -8.26 4.29
C TRP A 133 5.40 -9.15 4.65
N ARG A 134 4.89 -9.95 3.74
CA ARG A 134 3.71 -10.82 3.92
C ARG A 134 2.46 -10.07 4.38
N GLU A 135 2.41 -8.79 4.11
CA GLU A 135 1.28 -7.90 4.40
C GLU A 135 0.75 -7.28 3.12
N ASP A 136 -0.51 -6.82 3.17
CA ASP A 136 -1.07 -6.00 2.11
C ASP A 136 -0.31 -4.68 2.03
N GLY A 137 0.11 -4.29 0.84
CA GLY A 137 0.72 -3.00 0.54
C GLY A 137 -0.26 -2.07 -0.14
N ILE A 138 -0.17 -0.77 0.17
CA ILE A 138 -0.95 0.28 -0.48
C ILE A 138 -0.04 1.01 -1.46
N PHE A 139 -0.41 1.01 -2.73
CA PHE A 139 0.38 1.61 -3.80
C PHE A 139 -0.44 2.67 -4.50
N CYS A 140 0.10 3.88 -4.56
CA CYS A 140 -0.56 5.00 -5.22
C CYS A 140 0.31 5.54 -6.35
N LEU A 141 -0.33 6.06 -7.38
CA LEU A 141 0.28 6.67 -8.54
C LEU A 141 -0.29 8.06 -8.74
N LEU A 142 0.57 9.08 -8.68
CA LEU A 142 0.25 10.45 -9.08
C LEU A 142 0.59 10.61 -10.56
N TYR A 143 -0.37 11.01 -11.35
CA TYR A 143 -0.17 11.26 -12.79
C TYR A 143 -0.67 12.64 -13.22
N SER A 144 -1.13 13.45 -12.27
CA SER A 144 -1.42 14.87 -12.46
C SER A 144 -1.29 15.64 -11.14
N ALA A 145 -1.42 16.96 -11.19
CA ALA A 145 -1.40 17.82 -10.01
C ALA A 145 -2.62 17.63 -9.08
N LYS A 146 -3.60 16.82 -9.47
CA LYS A 146 -4.87 16.68 -8.75
C LYS A 146 -5.37 15.25 -8.67
N GLU A 147 -4.83 14.34 -9.46
CA GLU A 147 -5.40 13.01 -9.60
C GLU A 147 -4.41 11.92 -9.17
N VAL A 148 -4.93 10.97 -8.47
CA VAL A 148 -4.23 9.80 -7.96
C VAL A 148 -5.06 8.55 -8.20
N ILE A 149 -4.40 7.43 -8.43
CA ILE A 149 -4.99 6.11 -8.39
C ILE A 149 -4.26 5.28 -7.36
N CYS A 150 -4.97 4.52 -6.54
CA CYS A 150 -4.38 3.65 -5.54
C CYS A 150 -4.86 2.21 -5.73
N GLU A 151 -4.03 1.28 -5.31
CA GLU A 151 -4.34 -0.15 -5.28
C GLU A 151 -3.84 -0.75 -3.97
N ILE A 152 -4.51 -1.79 -3.52
CA ILE A 152 -3.99 -2.69 -2.48
C ILE A 152 -3.54 -3.96 -3.18
N GLU A 153 -2.29 -4.32 -2.95
CA GLU A 153 -1.71 -5.58 -3.41
C GLU A 153 -1.27 -6.42 -2.21
N GLY A 154 -1.57 -7.71 -2.25
CA GLY A 154 -1.19 -8.62 -1.18
C GLY A 154 -1.93 -9.95 -1.21
N PRO A 155 -2.02 -10.66 -0.07
CA PRO A 155 -2.68 -11.96 0.03
C PRO A 155 -4.16 -11.98 -0.38
N ARG A 156 -4.80 -10.81 -0.40
CA ARG A 156 -6.22 -10.67 -0.81
C ARG A 156 -6.42 -10.47 -2.29
N GLY A 157 -5.32 -10.35 -3.06
CA GLY A 157 -5.36 -9.93 -4.44
C GLY A 157 -5.41 -8.40 -4.60
N ALA A 158 -5.36 -7.95 -5.85
CA ALA A 158 -5.41 -6.54 -6.17
C ALA A 158 -6.80 -5.94 -5.90
N VAL A 159 -6.84 -4.81 -5.22
CA VAL A 159 -8.04 -3.98 -5.08
C VAL A 159 -7.73 -2.64 -5.72
N LEU A 160 -8.41 -2.35 -6.81
CA LEU A 160 -8.27 -1.11 -7.57
C LEU A 160 -9.28 -0.08 -7.05
N PHE A 161 -8.79 1.07 -6.65
CA PHE A 161 -9.64 2.20 -6.32
C PHE A 161 -9.86 3.09 -7.55
N PRO A 162 -11.05 3.65 -7.70
CA PRO A 162 -11.32 4.61 -8.76
C PRO A 162 -10.41 5.83 -8.60
N ARG A 163 -10.21 6.56 -9.70
CA ARG A 163 -9.49 7.83 -9.68
C ARG A 163 -10.09 8.78 -8.67
N SER A 164 -9.26 9.41 -7.89
CA SER A 164 -9.66 10.36 -6.86
C SER A 164 -8.82 11.63 -6.94
N GLN A 165 -9.34 12.70 -6.36
CA GLN A 165 -8.60 13.94 -6.15
C GLN A 165 -8.01 13.93 -4.73
N TYR A 166 -6.86 14.52 -4.56
CA TYR A 166 -6.17 14.67 -3.28
C TYR A 166 -5.91 16.15 -2.97
#